data_8afec1288cb6bf5e4dc73720574229b6
#
_entry.id   8afec1288cb6bf5e4dc73720574229b6
#
_cell.length_a   1.000
_cell.length_b   1.000
_cell.length_c   1.000
_cell.angle_alpha   90.00
_cell.angle_beta   90.00
_cell.angle_gamma   90.00
#
_symmetry.space_group_name_H-M   'P 1'
#
loop_
_entity.id
_entity.type
_entity.pdbx_description
1 polymer ?
#
loop_
_entity_poly.entity_id
_entity_poly.type
_entity_poly.pdbx_seq_one_letter_code
_entity_poly.pdbx_strand_id
1 'polypeptide(L)'
;MIIDKLTPLICPRFLNEAKYREGHIRIVNALPGRRILGLHTPEMKQTAKELAKKVDVRDLIQGFEKEFRKERFSLAYEETVIWGLTINALKCTWEERLTLLKAYIPVLDNWAVCDSFCCNAKWALKLPPQTLWDFLLPYYNSKQEF
;
A
#
# COMPACT_ATOMS: atom_id res chain seq x y z
N MET A 1 -4.48 -13.89 -6.01
CA MET A 1 -3.75 -12.91 -5.14
C MET A 1 -2.29 -12.84 -5.57
N ILE A 2 -1.57 -11.79 -5.24
CA ILE A 2 -0.14 -11.67 -5.63
C ILE A 2 0.80 -12.43 -4.69
N ILE A 3 0.30 -13.01 -3.62
CA ILE A 3 1.09 -13.62 -2.55
C ILE A 3 2.08 -14.67 -3.06
N ASP A 4 1.70 -15.47 -4.05
CA ASP A 4 2.58 -16.49 -4.65
C ASP A 4 3.81 -15.86 -5.35
N LYS A 5 3.64 -14.62 -5.85
CA LYS A 5 4.75 -13.84 -6.44
C LYS A 5 5.61 -13.17 -5.39
N LEU A 6 5.07 -12.92 -4.20
CA LEU A 6 5.79 -12.30 -3.09
C LEU A 6 6.61 -13.32 -2.30
N THR A 7 6.16 -14.56 -2.23
CA THR A 7 6.83 -15.61 -1.46
C THR A 7 8.34 -15.74 -1.76
N PRO A 8 8.81 -15.73 -3.02
CA PRO A 8 10.25 -15.79 -3.32
C PRO A 8 11.04 -14.55 -2.89
N LEU A 9 10.36 -13.43 -2.60
CA LEU A 9 10.96 -12.15 -2.23
C LEU A 9 11.06 -11.97 -0.70
N ILE A 10 10.52 -12.91 0.07
CA ILE A 10 10.58 -12.86 1.53
C ILE A 10 12.04 -12.95 1.97
N CYS A 11 12.45 -12.05 2.87
CA CYS A 11 13.80 -12.05 3.41
C CYS A 11 14.11 -13.37 4.13
N PRO A 12 15.17 -14.11 3.73
CA PRO A 12 15.54 -15.38 4.40
C PRO A 12 15.76 -15.22 5.91
N ARG A 13 16.29 -14.08 6.35
CA ARG A 13 16.46 -13.81 7.78
C ARG A 13 15.14 -13.69 8.51
N PHE A 14 14.10 -13.15 7.87
CA PHE A 14 12.77 -13.09 8.46
C PHE A 14 12.20 -14.49 8.71
N LEU A 15 12.46 -15.43 7.83
CA LEU A 15 12.03 -16.83 7.96
C LEU A 15 12.82 -17.58 9.04
N ASN A 16 14.14 -17.37 9.10
CA ASN A 16 15.05 -18.26 9.82
C ASN A 16 15.58 -17.68 11.14
N GLU A 17 15.49 -16.36 11.36
CA GLU A 17 16.04 -15.70 12.55
C GLU A 17 14.91 -15.05 13.39
N ALA A 18 14.55 -15.65 14.51
CA ALA A 18 13.47 -15.15 15.38
C ALA A 18 13.68 -13.70 15.82
N LYS A 19 14.89 -13.36 16.30
CA LYS A 19 15.24 -12.00 16.74
C LYS A 19 15.11 -10.95 15.62
N TYR A 20 15.50 -11.31 14.39
CA TYR A 20 15.34 -10.43 13.23
C TYR A 20 13.86 -10.22 12.89
N ARG A 21 13.08 -11.30 12.88
CA ARG A 21 11.63 -11.25 12.61
C ARG A 21 10.90 -10.38 13.64
N GLU A 22 11.19 -10.56 14.93
CA GLU A 22 10.61 -9.74 16.00
C GLU A 22 10.97 -8.25 15.84
N GLY A 23 12.22 -7.95 15.51
CA GLY A 23 12.68 -6.59 15.22
C GLY A 23 11.94 -5.97 14.04
N HIS A 24 11.79 -6.72 12.96
CA HIS A 24 11.06 -6.28 11.77
C HIS A 24 9.58 -6.00 12.08
N ILE A 25 8.89 -6.91 12.76
CA ILE A 25 7.49 -6.76 13.18
C ILE A 25 7.32 -5.52 14.05
N ARG A 26 8.23 -5.28 14.99
CA ARG A 26 8.19 -4.10 15.86
C ARG A 26 8.37 -2.79 15.09
N ILE A 27 9.24 -2.77 14.06
CA ILE A 27 9.46 -1.58 13.22
C ILE A 27 8.23 -1.29 12.35
N VAL A 28 7.66 -2.32 11.72
CA VAL A 28 6.44 -2.17 10.92
C VAL A 28 5.28 -1.69 11.78
N ASN A 29 5.20 -2.16 13.02
CA ASN A 29 4.18 -1.79 14.00
C ASN A 29 2.75 -1.86 13.42
N ALA A 30 2.46 -2.93 12.68
CA ALA A 30 1.13 -3.16 12.14
C ALA A 30 0.13 -3.45 13.26
N LEU A 31 -1.15 -3.21 12.98
CA LEU A 31 -2.23 -3.53 13.93
C LEU A 31 -2.21 -5.02 14.30
N PRO A 32 -2.58 -5.36 15.56
CA PRO A 32 -2.67 -6.76 15.99
C PRO A 32 -3.54 -7.60 15.05
N GLY A 33 -3.05 -8.77 14.68
CA GLY A 33 -3.71 -9.67 13.73
C GLY A 33 -3.36 -9.45 12.25
N ARG A 34 -2.69 -8.34 11.90
CA ARG A 34 -2.20 -8.12 10.54
C ARG A 34 -1.03 -9.06 10.23
N ARG A 35 -1.16 -9.86 9.18
CA ARG A 35 -0.08 -10.71 8.69
C ARG A 35 1.05 -9.87 8.08
N ILE A 36 2.30 -10.21 8.43
CA ILE A 36 3.52 -9.63 7.87
C ILE A 36 4.30 -10.74 7.21
N LEU A 37 4.74 -10.52 5.96
CA LEU A 37 5.47 -11.50 5.15
C LEU A 37 6.99 -11.38 5.31
N GLY A 38 7.49 -10.18 5.57
CA GLY A 38 8.93 -9.92 5.75
C GLY A 38 9.64 -9.50 4.46
N LEU A 39 8.97 -8.79 3.55
CA LEU A 39 9.60 -8.14 2.41
C LEU A 39 10.24 -6.82 2.85
N HIS A 40 11.31 -6.44 2.17
CA HIS A 40 11.89 -5.11 2.31
C HIS A 40 11.26 -4.09 1.35
N THR A 41 11.44 -2.81 1.65
CA THR A 41 10.92 -1.72 0.85
C THR A 41 11.34 -1.74 -0.62
N PRO A 42 12.61 -2.04 -0.98
CA PRO A 42 13.02 -2.11 -2.39
C PRO A 42 12.23 -3.13 -3.21
N GLU A 43 12.00 -4.33 -2.67
CA GLU A 43 11.24 -5.41 -3.33
C GLU A 43 9.78 -4.99 -3.54
N MET A 44 9.15 -4.38 -2.53
CA MET A 44 7.80 -3.87 -2.64
C MET A 44 7.68 -2.77 -3.70
N LYS A 45 8.64 -1.83 -3.75
CA LYS A 45 8.69 -0.76 -4.75
C LYS A 45 8.90 -1.30 -6.16
N GLN A 46 9.78 -2.27 -6.33
CA GLN A 46 10.02 -2.91 -7.62
C GLN A 46 8.78 -3.65 -8.11
N THR A 47 8.18 -4.47 -7.25
CA THR A 47 6.93 -5.18 -7.56
C THR A 47 5.83 -4.22 -7.99
N ALA A 48 5.60 -3.14 -7.25
CA ALA A 48 4.58 -2.15 -7.59
C ALA A 48 4.82 -1.49 -8.95
N LYS A 49 6.08 -1.16 -9.30
CA LYS A 49 6.43 -0.62 -10.61
C LYS A 49 6.17 -1.60 -11.75
N GLU A 50 6.42 -2.88 -11.54
CA GLU A 50 6.14 -3.93 -12.52
C GLU A 50 4.65 -4.13 -12.72
N LEU A 51 3.88 -4.15 -11.63
CA LEU A 51 2.43 -4.27 -11.68
C LEU A 51 1.79 -3.08 -12.39
N ALA A 52 2.26 -1.86 -12.14
CA ALA A 52 1.72 -0.65 -12.76
C ALA A 52 1.89 -0.59 -14.29
N LYS A 53 2.78 -1.42 -14.86
CA LYS A 53 2.99 -1.54 -16.32
C LYS A 53 2.12 -2.60 -16.98
N LYS A 54 1.42 -3.44 -16.21
CA LYS A 54 0.60 -4.52 -16.76
C LYS A 54 -0.68 -3.99 -17.37
N VAL A 55 -1.17 -4.67 -18.40
CA VAL A 55 -2.46 -4.36 -19.05
C VAL A 55 -3.63 -4.54 -18.07
N ASP A 56 -3.57 -5.55 -17.23
CA ASP A 56 -4.59 -5.95 -16.25
C ASP A 56 -4.41 -5.30 -14.86
N VAL A 57 -3.62 -4.22 -14.76
CA VAL A 57 -3.33 -3.59 -13.45
C VAL A 57 -4.59 -3.09 -12.74
N ARG A 58 -5.60 -2.65 -13.49
CA ARG A 58 -6.85 -2.16 -12.90
C ARG A 58 -7.66 -3.29 -12.27
N ASP A 59 -7.71 -4.43 -12.92
CA ASP A 59 -8.36 -5.63 -12.37
C ASP A 59 -7.64 -6.13 -11.12
N LEU A 60 -6.31 -6.04 -11.11
CA LEU A 60 -5.50 -6.34 -9.94
C LEU A 60 -5.82 -5.40 -8.76
N ILE A 61 -5.91 -4.09 -9.01
CA ILE A 61 -6.26 -3.10 -7.98
C ILE A 61 -7.67 -3.36 -7.44
N GLN A 62 -8.63 -3.66 -8.30
CA GLN A 62 -9.97 -4.05 -7.87
C GLN A 62 -9.96 -5.35 -7.06
N GLY A 63 -9.06 -6.27 -7.38
CA GLY A 63 -8.83 -7.49 -6.61
C GLY A 63 -8.39 -7.19 -5.18
N PHE A 64 -7.45 -6.28 -4.96
CA PHE A 64 -7.04 -5.83 -3.63
C PHE A 64 -8.20 -5.19 -2.86
N GLU A 65 -8.94 -4.29 -3.50
CA GLU A 65 -10.10 -3.64 -2.90
C GLU A 65 -11.16 -4.66 -2.47
N LYS A 66 -11.47 -5.62 -3.34
CA LYS A 66 -12.43 -6.68 -3.05
C LYS A 66 -12.01 -7.54 -1.87
N GLU A 67 -10.73 -7.93 -1.81
CA GLU A 67 -10.22 -8.71 -0.68
C GLU A 67 -10.25 -7.92 0.62
N PHE A 68 -9.82 -6.66 0.62
CA PHE A 68 -9.87 -5.77 1.79
C PHE A 68 -11.31 -5.57 2.32
N ARG A 69 -12.29 -5.48 1.42
CA ARG A 69 -13.72 -5.32 1.79
C ARG A 69 -14.34 -6.58 2.39
N LYS A 70 -13.81 -7.77 2.07
CA LYS A 70 -14.30 -9.02 2.67
C LYS A 70 -13.93 -9.10 4.15
N GLU A 71 -12.69 -8.80 4.45
CA GLU A 71 -12.16 -8.84 5.80
C GLU A 71 -10.97 -7.88 5.90
N ARG A 72 -10.95 -7.05 6.95
CA ARG A 72 -9.94 -5.99 7.13
C ARG A 72 -8.51 -6.49 7.04
N PHE A 73 -8.21 -7.70 7.51
CA PHE A 73 -6.88 -8.29 7.56
C PHE A 73 -6.67 -9.44 6.55
N SER A 74 -7.51 -9.53 5.53
CA SER A 74 -7.32 -10.50 4.44
C SER A 74 -6.02 -10.28 3.66
N LEU A 75 -5.62 -9.01 3.52
CA LEU A 75 -4.35 -8.63 2.91
C LEU A 75 -3.23 -8.56 3.96
N ALA A 76 -2.06 -9.08 3.60
CA ALA A 76 -0.85 -8.86 4.39
C ALA A 76 -0.42 -7.39 4.35
N TYR A 77 0.40 -6.96 5.32
CA TYR A 77 0.97 -5.61 5.36
C TYR A 77 1.62 -5.23 4.01
N GLU A 78 2.46 -6.09 3.48
CA GLU A 78 3.18 -5.83 2.23
C GLU A 78 2.24 -5.74 1.01
N GLU A 79 1.14 -6.51 1.01
CA GLU A 79 0.13 -6.41 -0.05
C GLU A 79 -0.55 -5.04 -0.02
N THR A 80 -0.84 -4.49 1.16
CA THR A 80 -1.40 -3.13 1.29
C THR A 80 -0.42 -2.05 0.85
N VAL A 81 0.87 -2.19 1.19
CA VAL A 81 1.93 -1.27 0.73
C VAL A 81 2.07 -1.32 -0.79
N ILE A 82 2.15 -2.53 -1.37
CA ILE A 82 2.28 -2.72 -2.83
C ILE A 82 1.06 -2.15 -3.56
N TRP A 83 -0.14 -2.33 -3.03
CA TRP A 83 -1.35 -1.72 -3.60
C TRP A 83 -1.21 -0.20 -3.72
N GLY A 84 -0.89 0.49 -2.62
CA GLY A 84 -0.70 1.95 -2.62
C GLY A 84 0.43 2.41 -3.55
N LEU A 85 1.57 1.71 -3.54
CA LEU A 85 2.69 2.01 -4.42
C LEU A 85 2.34 1.78 -5.90
N THR A 86 1.49 0.79 -6.21
CA THR A 86 0.99 0.55 -7.57
C THR A 86 0.12 1.72 -8.04
N ILE A 87 -0.80 2.22 -7.18
CA ILE A 87 -1.58 3.43 -7.45
C ILE A 87 -0.65 4.62 -7.73
N ASN A 88 0.39 4.80 -6.92
CA ASN A 88 1.36 5.88 -7.10
C ASN A 88 2.14 5.80 -8.42
N ALA A 89 2.48 4.61 -8.87
CA ALA A 89 3.24 4.36 -10.10
C ALA A 89 2.36 4.35 -11.37
N LEU A 90 1.04 4.19 -11.23
CA LEU A 90 0.12 4.10 -12.34
C LEU A 90 0.04 5.42 -13.12
N LYS A 91 0.12 5.32 -14.45
CA LYS A 91 -0.18 6.45 -15.36
C LYS A 91 -1.69 6.50 -15.58
N CYS A 92 -2.34 7.53 -15.07
CA CYS A 92 -3.79 7.72 -15.15
C CYS A 92 -4.16 9.20 -15.03
N THR A 93 -5.41 9.54 -15.34
CA THR A 93 -5.97 10.88 -15.12
C THR A 93 -6.14 11.16 -13.61
N TRP A 94 -6.37 12.42 -13.25
CA TRP A 94 -6.68 12.78 -11.87
C TRP A 94 -7.99 12.15 -11.39
N GLU A 95 -9.02 12.15 -12.21
CA GLU A 95 -10.34 11.59 -11.92
C GLU A 95 -10.25 10.08 -11.61
N GLU A 96 -9.51 9.35 -12.44
CA GLU A 96 -9.26 7.93 -12.20
C GLU A 96 -8.47 7.73 -10.90
N ARG A 97 -7.40 8.49 -10.71
CA ARG A 97 -6.60 8.42 -9.48
C ARG A 97 -7.43 8.72 -8.24
N LEU A 98 -8.29 9.74 -8.30
CA LEU A 98 -9.20 10.10 -7.20
C LEU A 98 -10.09 8.92 -6.79
N THR A 99 -10.63 8.19 -7.77
CA THR A 99 -11.43 6.98 -7.52
C THR A 99 -10.60 5.91 -6.80
N LEU A 100 -9.38 5.65 -7.28
CA LEU A 100 -8.48 4.67 -6.66
C LEU A 100 -8.06 5.07 -5.24
N LEU A 101 -7.81 6.36 -5.01
CA LEU A 101 -7.45 6.90 -3.70
C LEU A 101 -8.58 6.74 -2.69
N LYS A 102 -9.82 7.02 -3.08
CA LYS A 102 -11.00 6.83 -2.20
C LYS A 102 -11.16 5.39 -1.74
N ALA A 103 -10.79 4.42 -2.58
CA ALA A 103 -10.80 3.00 -2.21
C ALA A 103 -9.62 2.63 -1.30
N TYR A 104 -8.47 3.29 -1.49
CA TYR A 104 -7.23 2.95 -0.78
C TYR A 104 -7.06 3.64 0.58
N ILE A 105 -7.52 4.89 0.75
CA ILE A 105 -7.33 5.63 2.00
C ILE A 105 -7.79 4.86 3.25
N PRO A 106 -8.93 4.12 3.25
CA PRO A 106 -9.33 3.31 4.39
C PRO A 106 -8.36 2.18 4.78
N VAL A 107 -7.39 1.87 3.91
CA VAL A 107 -6.36 0.85 4.14
C VAL A 107 -5.19 1.38 4.97
N LEU A 108 -5.03 2.71 5.04
CA LEU A 108 -3.99 3.38 5.82
C LEU A 108 -4.27 3.19 7.32
N ASP A 109 -3.66 2.21 7.94
CA ASP A 109 -3.95 1.80 9.31
C ASP A 109 -2.71 1.78 10.23
N ASN A 110 -1.55 2.19 9.72
CA ASN A 110 -0.33 2.40 10.50
C ASN A 110 0.66 3.32 9.76
N TRP A 111 1.66 3.82 10.51
CA TRP A 111 2.68 4.72 9.97
C TRP A 111 3.45 4.13 8.79
N ALA A 112 3.82 2.87 8.84
CA ALA A 112 4.60 2.26 7.78
C ALA A 112 3.86 2.21 6.44
N VAL A 113 2.56 1.95 6.43
CA VAL A 113 1.71 2.01 5.22
C VAL A 113 1.55 3.45 4.76
N CYS A 114 1.22 4.37 5.69
CA CYS A 114 1.01 5.78 5.40
C CYS A 114 2.26 6.43 4.80
N ASP A 115 3.41 6.29 5.45
CA ASP A 115 4.68 6.87 5.00
C ASP A 115 5.11 6.29 3.65
N SER A 116 5.00 4.97 3.47
CA SER A 116 5.32 4.33 2.20
C SER A 116 4.47 4.88 1.06
N PHE A 117 3.20 5.16 1.30
CA PHE A 117 2.30 5.75 0.31
C PHE A 117 2.63 7.22 0.07
N CYS A 118 2.62 8.06 1.11
CA CYS A 118 2.76 9.51 1.01
C CYS A 118 4.13 9.92 0.44
N CYS A 119 5.23 9.32 0.89
CA CYS A 119 6.58 9.61 0.39
C CYS A 119 6.79 9.25 -1.10
N ASN A 120 5.93 8.40 -1.66
CA ASN A 120 6.01 7.99 -3.06
C ASN A 120 4.91 8.60 -3.95
N ALA A 121 4.04 9.46 -3.42
CA ALA A 121 2.94 10.14 -4.14
C ALA A 121 3.43 11.32 -4.99
N LYS A 122 4.42 11.12 -5.86
CA LYS A 122 5.04 12.17 -6.69
C LYS A 122 4.06 12.86 -7.64
N TRP A 123 2.95 12.22 -7.97
CA TRP A 123 1.86 12.81 -8.75
C TRP A 123 1.24 14.02 -8.06
N ALA A 124 1.24 14.07 -6.73
CA ALA A 124 0.69 15.19 -5.95
C ALA A 124 1.42 16.51 -6.25
N LEU A 125 2.73 16.47 -6.52
CA LEU A 125 3.53 17.64 -6.88
C LEU A 125 3.14 18.26 -8.25
N LYS A 126 2.38 17.53 -9.07
CA LYS A 126 1.93 17.99 -10.38
C LYS A 126 0.52 18.58 -10.35
N LEU A 127 -0.17 18.48 -9.24
CA LEU A 127 -1.50 19.04 -9.07
C LEU A 127 -1.42 20.51 -8.65
N PRO A 128 -2.40 21.34 -9.05
CA PRO A 128 -2.59 22.65 -8.44
C PRO A 128 -2.76 22.48 -6.92
N PRO A 129 -2.13 23.34 -6.09
CA PRO A 129 -2.22 23.22 -4.62
C PRO A 129 -3.66 23.19 -4.10
N GLN A 130 -4.55 23.98 -4.70
CA GLN A 130 -5.96 24.02 -4.30
C GLN A 130 -6.65 22.67 -4.55
N THR A 131 -6.40 22.02 -5.69
CA THR A 131 -6.96 20.69 -6.02
C THR A 131 -6.55 19.65 -4.98
N LEU A 132 -5.27 19.67 -4.57
CA LEU A 132 -4.77 18.76 -3.53
C LEU A 132 -5.39 19.07 -2.17
N TRP A 133 -5.53 20.35 -1.82
CA TRP A 133 -6.15 20.80 -0.58
C TRP A 133 -7.62 20.36 -0.50
N ASP A 134 -8.41 20.61 -1.55
CA ASP A 134 -9.82 20.25 -1.63
C ASP A 134 -10.01 18.72 -1.49
N PHE A 135 -9.07 17.94 -2.02
CA PHE A 135 -9.06 16.49 -1.84
C PHE A 135 -8.77 16.07 -0.39
N LEU A 136 -7.81 16.71 0.27
CA LEU A 136 -7.36 16.34 1.62
C LEU A 136 -8.30 16.85 2.73
N LEU A 137 -9.01 17.96 2.50
CA LEU A 137 -9.82 18.62 3.52
C LEU A 137 -10.85 17.72 4.22
N PRO A 138 -11.59 16.82 3.52
CA PRO A 138 -12.52 15.89 4.19
C PRO A 138 -11.82 14.92 5.15
N TYR A 139 -10.57 14.53 4.84
CA TYR A 139 -9.81 13.59 5.67
C TYR A 139 -9.18 14.25 6.88
N TYR A 140 -8.86 15.55 6.80
CA TYR A 140 -8.35 16.32 7.93
C TYR A 140 -9.29 16.30 9.15
N ASN A 141 -10.59 16.27 8.90
CA ASN A 141 -11.63 16.22 9.94
C ASN A 141 -12.13 14.78 10.21
N SER A 142 -11.53 13.78 9.62
CA SER A 142 -11.92 12.38 9.82
C SER A 142 -11.44 11.86 11.18
N LYS A 143 -12.07 10.77 11.64
CA LYS A 143 -11.63 10.04 12.85
C LYS A 143 -10.52 9.05 12.56
N GLN A 144 -10.10 8.92 11.31
CA GLN A 144 -8.99 8.05 10.91
C GLN A 144 -7.69 8.76 11.27
N GLU A 145 -6.80 8.06 11.98
CA GLU A 145 -5.54 8.63 12.48
C GLU A 145 -4.50 8.80 11.35
N PHE A 146 -4.52 7.91 10.34
CA PHE A 146 -3.54 7.88 9.24
C PHE A 146 -4.17 8.25 7.91
#